data_4699cfc8d4fc7290bd216bb879fdd092
#
_entry.id   4699cfc8d4fc7290bd216bb879fdd092
#
_cell.length_a   1.000
_cell.length_b   1.000
_cell.length_c   1.000
_cell.angle_alpha   90.00
_cell.angle_beta   90.00
_cell.angle_gamma   90.00
#
_symmetry.space_group_name_H-M   'P 1'
#
loop_
_entity.id
_entity.type
_entity.pdbx_description
1 polymer ?
#
loop_
_entity_poly.entity_id
_entity_poly.type
_entity_poly.pdbx_seq_one_letter_code
_entity_poly.pdbx_strand_id
1 'polypeptide(L)'
;MLRTTNNCPLSNQQRTKKANKSGVDIHICIHCNASGASARGPLVCVPGSSRYVGKKIFNSSRRLGSCLLSSVAKAVNKKSHGTIRSDYYTTINWAKIPTMILECGFLTNPTEDRQLNSSSYQKKLAKGIANGVDKYFK
;
A
#
# COMPACT_ATOMS: atom_id res chain seq x y z
N MET A 1 -4.46 -10.42 -7.16
CA MET A 1 -5.62 -11.03 -6.47
C MET A 1 -6.59 -9.89 -6.14
N LEU A 2 -7.70 -9.86 -6.82
CA LEU A 2 -8.75 -8.89 -6.56
C LEU A 2 -9.79 -9.50 -5.62
N ARG A 3 -10.34 -8.68 -4.72
CA ARG A 3 -11.54 -9.06 -3.98
C ARG A 3 -12.73 -9.03 -4.93
N THR A 4 -13.41 -10.14 -5.07
CA THR A 4 -14.59 -10.27 -5.94
C THR A 4 -15.90 -10.00 -5.21
N THR A 5 -15.85 -9.94 -3.87
CA THR A 5 -17.03 -9.69 -3.02
C THR A 5 -16.65 -8.78 -1.85
N ASN A 6 -17.62 -8.03 -1.33
CA ASN A 6 -17.45 -7.18 -0.15
C ASN A 6 -17.15 -7.99 1.13
N ASN A 7 -17.51 -9.27 1.14
CA ASN A 7 -17.31 -10.17 2.27
C ASN A 7 -16.21 -11.19 1.95
N CYS A 8 -14.94 -10.82 2.23
CA CYS A 8 -13.81 -11.73 2.05
C CYS A 8 -13.40 -12.31 3.42
N PRO A 9 -13.68 -13.58 3.70
CA PRO A 9 -13.43 -14.21 5.01
C PRO A 9 -11.94 -14.46 5.28
N LEU A 10 -11.05 -14.18 4.32
CA LEU A 10 -9.61 -14.44 4.48
C LEU A 10 -8.96 -13.47 5.48
N SER A 11 -8.32 -14.04 6.49
CA SER A 11 -7.48 -13.27 7.42
C SER A 11 -6.26 -12.64 6.72
N ASN A 12 -5.61 -11.67 7.36
CA ASN A 12 -4.38 -11.07 6.84
C ASN A 12 -3.28 -12.11 6.60
N GLN A 13 -3.15 -13.11 7.48
CA GLN A 13 -2.21 -14.22 7.31
C GLN A 13 -2.53 -15.05 6.07
N GLN A 14 -3.80 -15.41 5.87
CA GLN A 14 -4.23 -16.20 4.72
C GLN A 14 -4.00 -15.46 3.41
N ARG A 15 -4.27 -14.15 3.36
CA ARG A 15 -3.98 -13.31 2.18
C ARG A 15 -2.49 -13.27 1.87
N THR A 16 -1.65 -13.07 2.89
CA THR A 16 -0.19 -13.05 2.72
C THR A 16 0.35 -14.41 2.29
N LYS A 17 -0.12 -15.50 2.91
CA LYS A 17 0.24 -16.88 2.47
C LYS A 17 -0.12 -17.12 1.01
N LYS A 18 -1.29 -16.65 0.57
CA LYS A 18 -1.72 -16.77 -0.84
C LYS A 18 -0.80 -15.97 -1.76
N ALA A 19 -0.45 -14.73 -1.42
CA ALA A 19 0.50 -13.93 -2.19
C ALA A 19 1.88 -14.59 -2.28
N ASN A 20 2.40 -15.10 -1.16
CA ASN A 20 3.68 -15.81 -1.11
C ASN A 20 3.75 -17.06 -2.01
N LYS A 21 2.60 -17.69 -2.31
CA LYS A 21 2.50 -18.92 -3.12
C LYS A 21 2.13 -18.67 -4.56
N SER A 22 1.82 -17.44 -4.96
CA SER A 22 1.27 -17.15 -6.28
C SER A 22 2.30 -16.90 -7.38
N GLY A 23 3.61 -16.99 -7.08
CA GLY A 23 4.68 -16.78 -8.07
C GLY A 23 4.83 -15.32 -8.53
N VAL A 24 4.30 -14.35 -7.78
CA VAL A 24 4.39 -12.93 -8.10
C VAL A 24 5.63 -12.29 -7.49
N ASP A 25 6.14 -11.24 -8.14
CA ASP A 25 7.36 -10.55 -7.72
C ASP A 25 7.16 -9.56 -6.59
N ILE A 26 5.95 -8.98 -6.46
CA ILE A 26 5.59 -7.99 -5.44
C ILE A 26 4.17 -8.19 -4.94
N HIS A 27 3.91 -7.70 -3.72
CA HIS A 27 2.57 -7.68 -3.13
C HIS A 27 2.24 -6.27 -2.62
N ILE A 28 1.19 -5.67 -3.16
CA ILE A 28 0.69 -4.35 -2.76
C ILE A 28 -0.68 -4.52 -2.12
N CYS A 29 -0.81 -4.14 -0.85
CA CYS A 29 -2.12 -4.06 -0.18
C CYS A 29 -2.64 -2.63 -0.33
N ILE A 30 -3.78 -2.48 -1.00
CA ILE A 30 -4.41 -1.17 -1.22
C ILE A 30 -5.50 -0.98 -0.18
N HIS A 31 -5.38 0.09 0.60
CA HIS A 31 -6.26 0.45 1.70
C HIS A 31 -6.64 1.94 1.65
N CYS A 32 -7.59 2.32 2.48
CA CYS A 32 -7.86 3.69 2.87
C CYS A 32 -7.76 3.76 4.39
N ASN A 33 -7.09 4.77 4.90
CA ASN A 33 -6.78 4.93 6.32
C ASN A 33 -7.89 5.66 7.08
N ALA A 34 -7.77 5.68 8.40
CA ALA A 34 -8.57 6.50 9.31
C ALA A 34 -7.65 7.13 10.37
N SER A 35 -7.87 8.41 10.68
CA SER A 35 -7.13 9.16 11.71
C SER A 35 -7.93 10.40 12.10
N GLY A 36 -7.33 11.45 12.62
CA GLY A 36 -8.00 12.74 12.84
C GLY A 36 -8.55 13.33 11.53
N ALA A 37 -9.63 14.10 11.58
CA ALA A 37 -10.32 14.68 10.43
C ALA A 37 -9.45 15.61 9.55
N SER A 38 -8.34 16.11 10.08
CA SER A 38 -7.37 16.95 9.36
C SER A 38 -6.30 16.13 8.62
N ALA A 39 -6.16 14.83 8.90
CA ALA A 39 -5.20 13.96 8.21
C ALA A 39 -5.53 13.85 6.73
N ARG A 40 -4.50 13.91 5.87
CA ARG A 40 -4.68 13.92 4.41
C ARG A 40 -3.46 13.42 3.67
N GLY A 41 -3.68 12.97 2.43
CA GLY A 41 -2.65 12.54 1.49
C GLY A 41 -2.30 11.06 1.60
N PRO A 42 -1.77 10.46 0.53
CA PRO A 42 -1.38 9.06 0.52
C PRO A 42 -0.19 8.81 1.47
N LEU A 43 -0.15 7.62 2.05
CA LEU A 43 0.98 7.13 2.83
C LEU A 43 1.26 5.66 2.52
N VAL A 44 2.42 5.18 2.93
CA VAL A 44 2.77 3.77 2.83
C VAL A 44 3.22 3.21 4.17
N CYS A 45 2.86 1.94 4.43
CA CYS A 45 3.41 1.19 5.54
C CYS A 45 4.39 0.15 5.00
N VAL A 46 5.59 0.12 5.57
CA VAL A 46 6.70 -0.76 5.18
C VAL A 46 7.31 -1.42 6.42
N PRO A 47 8.12 -2.49 6.27
CA PRO A 47 8.78 -3.12 7.41
C PRO A 47 9.61 -2.12 8.23
N GLY A 48 9.48 -2.17 9.55
CA GLY A 48 10.29 -1.38 10.48
C GLY A 48 11.72 -1.90 10.58
N SER A 49 11.87 -3.23 10.59
CA SER A 49 13.16 -3.93 10.68
C SER A 49 13.22 -5.11 9.70
N SER A 50 14.42 -5.69 9.55
CA SER A 50 14.62 -6.92 8.77
C SER A 50 14.34 -8.21 9.57
N ARG A 51 13.97 -8.09 10.85
CA ARG A 51 13.82 -9.21 11.79
C ARG A 51 12.87 -10.31 11.29
N TYR A 52 11.72 -9.91 10.72
CA TYR A 52 10.68 -10.86 10.33
C TYR A 52 10.77 -11.30 8.87
N VAL A 53 11.31 -10.48 7.99
CA VAL A 53 11.28 -10.71 6.53
C VAL A 53 12.66 -10.94 5.91
N GLY A 54 13.74 -10.76 6.69
CA GLY A 54 15.12 -10.82 6.20
C GLY A 54 15.52 -9.56 5.41
N LYS A 55 16.83 -9.34 5.31
CA LYS A 55 17.43 -8.09 4.77
C LYS A 55 17.02 -7.79 3.33
N LYS A 56 16.96 -8.81 2.47
CA LYS A 56 16.60 -8.66 1.06
C LYS A 56 15.17 -8.11 0.90
N ILE A 57 14.19 -8.77 1.53
CA ILE A 57 12.77 -8.38 1.45
C ILE A 57 12.53 -7.05 2.15
N PHE A 58 13.18 -6.81 3.28
CA PHE A 58 13.14 -5.52 3.97
C PHE A 58 13.54 -4.35 3.05
N ASN A 59 14.70 -4.43 2.39
CA ASN A 59 15.19 -3.38 1.51
C ASN A 59 14.28 -3.21 0.28
N SER A 60 13.88 -4.31 -0.34
CA SER A 60 13.01 -4.30 -1.53
C SER A 60 11.62 -3.76 -1.22
N SER A 61 11.02 -4.10 -0.07
CA SER A 61 9.73 -3.57 0.36
C SER A 61 9.77 -2.07 0.61
N ARG A 62 10.84 -1.56 1.21
CA ARG A 62 11.04 -0.13 1.44
C ARG A 62 11.24 0.64 0.14
N ARG A 63 12.00 0.08 -0.81
CA ARG A 63 12.15 0.65 -2.15
C ARG A 63 10.81 0.69 -2.89
N LEU A 64 10.04 -0.41 -2.84
CA LEU A 64 8.70 -0.48 -3.41
C LEU A 64 7.79 0.61 -2.83
N GLY A 65 7.74 0.75 -1.51
CA GLY A 65 6.96 1.79 -0.83
C GLY A 65 7.34 3.20 -1.28
N SER A 66 8.64 3.50 -1.40
CA SER A 66 9.13 4.81 -1.87
C SER A 66 8.72 5.10 -3.31
N CYS A 67 8.84 4.11 -4.21
CA CYS A 67 8.44 4.25 -5.62
C CYS A 67 6.94 4.51 -5.75
N LEU A 68 6.11 3.74 -5.04
CA LEU A 68 4.67 3.91 -5.07
C LEU A 68 4.23 5.23 -4.45
N LEU A 69 4.73 5.57 -3.27
CA LEU A 69 4.33 6.80 -2.58
C LEU A 69 4.59 8.03 -3.43
N SER A 70 5.80 8.15 -4.00
CA SER A 70 6.15 9.29 -4.85
C SER A 70 5.28 9.38 -6.12
N SER A 71 5.00 8.25 -6.76
CA SER A 71 4.22 8.20 -8.00
C SER A 71 2.74 8.45 -7.75
N VAL A 72 2.17 7.89 -6.68
CA VAL A 72 0.76 8.11 -6.29
C VAL A 72 0.55 9.56 -5.88
N ALA A 73 1.38 10.12 -5.00
CA ALA A 73 1.27 11.51 -4.55
C ALA A 73 1.29 12.49 -5.74
N LYS A 74 2.21 12.25 -6.71
CA LYS A 74 2.27 13.03 -7.95
C LYS A 74 0.99 12.89 -8.79
N ALA A 75 0.49 11.67 -8.98
CA ALA A 75 -0.68 11.42 -9.83
C ALA A 75 -1.97 12.04 -9.28
N VAL A 76 -2.14 12.06 -7.95
CA VAL A 76 -3.30 12.70 -7.30
C VAL A 76 -3.09 14.17 -6.97
N ASN A 77 -1.91 14.72 -7.28
CA ASN A 77 -1.51 16.10 -6.97
C ASN A 77 -1.68 16.45 -5.49
N LYS A 78 -1.13 15.61 -4.61
CA LYS A 78 -1.18 15.80 -3.16
C LYS A 78 0.19 15.62 -2.53
N LYS A 79 0.45 16.34 -1.45
CA LYS A 79 1.57 16.05 -0.56
C LYS A 79 1.32 14.68 0.09
N SER A 80 2.33 13.82 0.14
CA SER A 80 2.22 12.55 0.86
C SER A 80 2.14 12.80 2.36
N HIS A 81 1.37 11.96 3.07
CA HIS A 81 1.37 11.95 4.54
C HIS A 81 2.65 11.31 5.10
N GLY A 82 3.35 10.51 4.29
CA GLY A 82 4.66 9.95 4.63
C GLY A 82 4.74 8.43 4.62
N THR A 83 5.72 7.92 5.34
CA THR A 83 6.00 6.47 5.44
C THR A 83 5.96 6.03 6.90
N ILE A 84 5.11 5.05 7.20
CA ILE A 84 5.08 4.36 8.49
C ILE A 84 5.99 3.15 8.39
N ARG A 85 6.96 3.06 9.29
CA ARG A 85 7.86 1.91 9.47
C ARG A 85 7.42 1.15 10.69
N SER A 86 6.96 -0.09 10.52
CA SER A 86 6.37 -0.83 11.64
C SER A 86 6.57 -2.33 11.49
N ASP A 87 6.80 -2.97 12.62
CA ASP A 87 6.89 -4.41 12.77
C ASP A 87 5.60 -5.04 13.35
N TYR A 88 4.48 -4.30 13.32
CA TYR A 88 3.18 -4.78 13.84
C TYR A 88 2.22 -5.29 12.78
N TYR A 89 2.50 -5.06 11.49
CA TYR A 89 1.59 -5.48 10.41
C TYR A 89 1.81 -6.94 10.00
N THR A 90 0.87 -7.80 10.31
CA THR A 90 0.89 -9.23 9.94
C THR A 90 1.15 -9.43 8.44
N THR A 91 0.50 -8.64 7.59
CA THR A 91 0.67 -8.71 6.13
C THR A 91 2.13 -8.49 5.71
N ILE A 92 2.84 -7.61 6.40
CA ILE A 92 4.24 -7.29 6.12
C ILE A 92 5.16 -8.34 6.73
N ASN A 93 4.95 -8.69 8.01
CA ASN A 93 5.85 -9.57 8.76
C ASN A 93 5.86 -11.03 8.26
N TRP A 94 4.79 -11.46 7.61
CA TRP A 94 4.67 -12.82 7.05
C TRP A 94 5.05 -12.88 5.56
N ALA A 95 5.47 -11.77 4.97
CA ALA A 95 5.80 -11.70 3.57
C ALA A 95 7.12 -12.43 3.25
N LYS A 96 7.11 -13.19 2.16
CA LYS A 96 8.29 -13.84 1.55
C LYS A 96 8.70 -13.19 0.23
N ILE A 97 7.98 -12.15 -0.17
CA ILE A 97 8.22 -11.31 -1.34
C ILE A 97 8.12 -9.84 -0.93
N PRO A 98 8.68 -8.89 -1.69
CA PRO A 98 8.55 -7.47 -1.41
C PRO A 98 7.09 -7.07 -1.22
N THR A 99 6.74 -6.58 -0.04
CA THR A 99 5.35 -6.29 0.36
C THR A 99 5.26 -4.94 1.07
N MET A 100 4.22 -4.18 0.73
CA MET A 100 3.89 -2.93 1.40
C MET A 100 2.38 -2.70 1.44
N ILE A 101 1.93 -1.79 2.31
CA ILE A 101 0.54 -1.33 2.34
C ILE A 101 0.52 0.11 1.81
N LEU A 102 -0.32 0.37 0.82
CA LEU A 102 -0.61 1.71 0.32
C LEU A 102 -1.94 2.18 0.92
N GLU A 103 -1.88 3.27 1.65
CA GLU A 103 -3.05 4.00 2.12
C GLU A 103 -3.32 5.15 1.15
N CYS A 104 -4.43 5.08 0.43
CA CYS A 104 -4.75 6.02 -0.66
C CYS A 104 -5.19 7.40 -0.18
N GLY A 105 -5.53 7.53 1.09
CA GLY A 105 -6.03 8.72 1.78
C GLY A 105 -6.81 8.34 3.02
N PHE A 106 -7.46 9.30 3.65
CA PHE A 106 -8.13 9.15 4.95
C PHE A 106 -9.65 9.27 4.82
N LEU A 107 -10.38 8.19 5.17
CA LEU A 107 -11.85 8.16 5.18
C LEU A 107 -12.45 9.11 6.23
N THR A 108 -11.70 9.41 7.29
CA THR A 108 -12.10 10.36 8.34
C THR A 108 -11.98 11.84 7.92
N ASN A 109 -11.34 12.12 6.77
CA ASN A 109 -11.30 13.45 6.18
C ASN A 109 -12.43 13.59 5.15
N PRO A 110 -13.45 14.47 5.38
CA PRO A 110 -14.62 14.54 4.51
C PRO A 110 -14.32 14.90 3.05
N THR A 111 -13.23 15.62 2.79
CA THR A 111 -12.80 15.96 1.44
C THR A 111 -12.17 14.76 0.76
N GLU A 112 -11.30 14.02 1.47
CA GLU A 112 -10.66 12.82 0.90
C GLU A 112 -11.67 11.68 0.72
N ASP A 113 -12.59 11.49 1.65
CA ASP A 113 -13.67 10.50 1.52
C ASP A 113 -14.47 10.72 0.23
N ARG A 114 -14.92 11.95 -0.05
CA ARG A 114 -15.60 12.27 -1.31
C ARG A 114 -14.72 11.99 -2.54
N GLN A 115 -13.41 12.32 -2.47
CA GLN A 115 -12.48 12.07 -3.57
C GLN A 115 -12.26 10.57 -3.80
N LEU A 116 -12.03 9.80 -2.74
CA LEU A 116 -11.84 8.34 -2.79
C LEU A 116 -13.06 7.61 -3.39
N ASN A 117 -14.26 8.17 -3.21
CA ASN A 117 -15.49 7.67 -3.82
C ASN A 117 -15.71 8.11 -5.29
N SER A 118 -14.87 8.98 -5.85
CA SER A 118 -15.03 9.43 -7.24
C SER A 118 -14.22 8.58 -8.22
N SER A 119 -14.85 8.17 -9.33
CA SER A 119 -14.19 7.37 -10.38
C SER A 119 -12.99 8.09 -11.00
N SER A 120 -13.05 9.41 -11.14
CA SER A 120 -11.94 10.21 -11.69
C SER A 120 -10.72 10.18 -10.78
N TYR A 121 -10.91 10.25 -9.48
CA TYR A 121 -9.82 10.17 -8.50
C TYR A 121 -9.25 8.75 -8.41
N GLN A 122 -10.10 7.72 -8.45
CA GLN A 122 -9.67 6.32 -8.48
C GLN A 122 -8.82 6.01 -9.73
N LYS A 123 -9.16 6.57 -10.90
CA LYS A 123 -8.33 6.46 -12.11
C LYS A 123 -6.96 7.09 -11.93
N LYS A 124 -6.86 8.24 -11.26
CA LYS A 124 -5.56 8.87 -10.93
C LYS A 124 -4.74 8.00 -9.97
N LEU A 125 -5.37 7.43 -8.94
CA LEU A 125 -4.71 6.49 -8.03
C LEU A 125 -4.18 5.27 -8.79
N ALA A 126 -4.99 4.63 -9.61
CA ALA A 126 -4.59 3.48 -10.42
C ALA A 126 -3.39 3.80 -11.33
N LYS A 127 -3.41 4.95 -12.02
CA LYS A 127 -2.29 5.43 -12.83
C LYS A 127 -1.03 5.66 -11.98
N GLY A 128 -1.18 6.26 -10.80
CA GLY A 128 -0.07 6.47 -9.86
C GLY A 128 0.56 5.17 -9.38
N ILE A 129 -0.28 4.17 -9.08
CA ILE A 129 0.16 2.82 -8.68
C ILE A 129 0.93 2.16 -9.83
N ALA A 130 0.39 2.15 -11.04
CA ALA A 130 1.06 1.58 -12.22
C ALA A 130 2.43 2.24 -12.47
N ASN A 131 2.49 3.57 -12.47
CA ASN A 131 3.76 4.30 -12.61
C ASN A 131 4.77 3.97 -11.49
N GLY A 132 4.28 3.75 -10.27
CA GLY A 132 5.12 3.36 -9.12
C GLY A 132 5.69 1.96 -9.27
N VAL A 133 4.91 1.02 -9.81
CA VAL A 133 5.34 -0.34 -10.14
C VAL A 133 6.40 -0.31 -11.24
N ASP A 134 6.15 0.41 -12.34
CA ASP A 134 7.13 0.58 -13.42
C ASP A 134 8.45 1.16 -12.92
N LYS A 135 8.38 2.18 -12.05
CA LYS A 135 9.56 2.77 -11.42
C LYS A 135 10.32 1.79 -10.52
N TYR A 136 9.62 0.86 -9.90
CA TYR A 136 10.23 -0.16 -9.04
C TYR A 136 11.01 -1.19 -9.86
N PHE A 137 10.55 -1.59 -11.03
CA PHE A 137 11.20 -2.60 -11.88
C PHE A 137 12.29 -2.04 -12.83
N LYS A 138 12.42 -0.74 -12.93
CA LYS A 138 13.55 -0.05 -13.59
C LYS A 138 14.74 0.08 -12.65
#